data_c2a761669b5a076a368257bbe5e7f79e
#
_entry.id   c2a761669b5a076a368257bbe5e7f79e
#
_cell.length_a   1.000
_cell.length_b   1.000
_cell.length_c   1.000
_cell.angle_alpha   90.00
_cell.angle_beta   90.00
_cell.angle_gamma   90.00
#
_symmetry.space_group_name_H-M   'P 1'
#
loop_
_entity.id
_entity.type
_entity.pdbx_description
1 polymer ?
#
loop_
_entity_poly.entity_id
_entity_poly.type
_entity_poly.pdbx_seq_one_letter_code
_entity_poly.pdbx_strand_id
1 'polypeptide(L)'
;MPAASLIQRLNAQINREFYSSHLCLHLSAWCAQHSLTGSANFLRSQAQNNVTHMMRVFNFMKQSGGMPSVGTMPPPKCECLNLEELFQQTLDDYYLRHDTLSGLKEEARAANAVKVESFLLSLSKEQDRDGKMLVAILEQVKEAKRAGLCMNQADRKLLALIERCH
;
A
#
# COMPACT_ATOMS: atom_id res chain seq x y z
N MET A 1 -18.99 -21.55 -1.66
CA MET A 1 -18.76 -20.57 -0.60
C MET A 1 -17.37 -20.79 0.01
N PRO A 2 -16.54 -19.76 0.18
CA PRO A 2 -15.22 -19.95 0.79
C PRO A 2 -15.33 -20.42 2.23
N ALA A 3 -14.31 -21.12 2.71
CA ALA A 3 -14.22 -21.54 4.10
C ALA A 3 -14.19 -20.32 5.04
N ALA A 4 -14.65 -20.49 6.28
CA ALA A 4 -14.72 -19.40 7.26
C ALA A 4 -13.34 -18.75 7.51
N SER A 5 -12.26 -19.53 7.50
CA SER A 5 -10.89 -19.01 7.66
C SER A 5 -10.48 -18.10 6.49
N LEU A 6 -10.87 -18.45 5.26
CA LEU A 6 -10.61 -17.58 4.10
C LEU A 6 -11.38 -16.27 4.19
N ILE A 7 -12.63 -16.31 4.66
CA ILE A 7 -13.45 -15.10 4.86
C ILE A 7 -12.78 -14.20 5.90
N GLN A 8 -12.30 -14.74 7.01
CA GLN A 8 -11.58 -13.97 8.02
C GLN A 8 -10.32 -13.31 7.46
N ARG A 9 -9.57 -14.04 6.64
CA ARG A 9 -8.34 -13.51 6.02
C ARG A 9 -8.65 -12.47 4.96
N LEU A 10 -9.73 -12.63 4.19
CA LEU A 10 -10.17 -11.60 3.25
C LEU A 10 -10.57 -10.32 3.99
N ASN A 11 -11.25 -10.44 5.13
CA ASN A 11 -11.54 -9.30 5.99
C ASN A 11 -10.27 -8.65 6.53
N ALA A 12 -9.27 -9.44 6.92
CA ALA A 12 -7.99 -8.92 7.36
C ALA A 12 -7.30 -8.13 6.24
N GLN A 13 -7.39 -8.59 5.00
CA GLN A 13 -6.85 -7.88 3.84
C GLN A 13 -7.55 -6.54 3.62
N ILE A 14 -8.88 -6.50 3.72
CA ILE A 14 -9.66 -5.26 3.65
C ILE A 14 -9.15 -4.26 4.69
N ASN A 15 -9.03 -4.69 5.93
CA ASN A 15 -8.61 -3.82 7.04
C ASN A 15 -7.14 -3.38 6.87
N ARG A 16 -6.28 -4.24 6.35
CA ARG A 16 -4.88 -3.89 6.08
C ARG A 16 -4.77 -2.82 5.00
N GLU A 17 -5.52 -2.96 3.91
CA GLU A 17 -5.55 -1.94 2.84
C GLU A 17 -6.12 -0.62 3.35
N PHE A 18 -7.16 -0.68 4.18
CA PHE A 18 -7.75 0.52 4.76
C PHE A 18 -6.76 1.25 5.67
N TYR A 19 -6.04 0.52 6.52
CA TYR A 19 -4.97 1.08 7.36
C TYR A 19 -3.90 1.76 6.50
N SER A 20 -3.46 1.10 5.43
CA SER A 20 -2.45 1.66 4.53
C SER A 20 -2.90 2.97 3.90
N SER A 21 -4.18 3.08 3.54
CA SER A 21 -4.73 4.32 3.00
C SER A 21 -4.66 5.46 4.02
N HIS A 22 -4.98 5.18 5.28
CA HIS A 22 -4.86 6.17 6.36
C HIS A 22 -3.41 6.59 6.58
N LEU A 23 -2.49 5.63 6.60
CA LEU A 23 -1.07 5.92 6.75
C LEU A 23 -0.58 6.84 5.64
N CYS A 24 -0.90 6.51 4.39
CA CYS A 24 -0.49 7.33 3.23
C CYS A 24 -1.07 8.75 3.30
N LEU A 25 -2.30 8.91 3.77
CA LEU A 25 -2.89 10.25 3.94
C LEU A 25 -2.17 11.04 5.04
N HIS A 26 -1.82 10.41 6.16
CA HIS A 26 -1.05 11.06 7.21
C HIS A 26 0.32 11.49 6.73
N LEU A 27 1.02 10.62 6.02
CA LEU A 27 2.34 10.92 5.47
C LEU A 27 2.25 12.01 4.39
N SER A 28 1.20 12.01 3.59
CA SER A 28 0.92 13.05 2.60
C SER A 28 0.75 14.42 3.27
N ALA A 29 0.01 14.47 4.38
CA ALA A 29 -0.18 15.71 5.13
C ALA A 29 1.14 16.25 5.68
N TRP A 30 2.00 15.37 6.20
CA TRP A 30 3.33 15.77 6.65
C TRP A 30 4.15 16.38 5.50
N CYS A 31 4.12 15.74 4.32
CA CYS A 31 4.82 16.25 3.14
C CYS A 31 4.29 17.62 2.72
N ALA A 32 2.97 17.81 2.74
CA ALA A 32 2.36 19.09 2.39
C ALA A 32 2.81 20.19 3.34
N GLN A 33 2.91 19.90 4.63
CA GLN A 33 3.39 20.85 5.65
C GLN A 33 4.85 21.27 5.41
N HIS A 34 5.64 20.41 4.78
CA HIS A 34 7.04 20.66 4.47
C HIS A 34 7.27 21.09 3.02
N SER A 35 6.19 21.44 2.31
CA SER A 35 6.22 21.88 0.90
C SER A 35 6.82 20.85 -0.06
N LEU A 36 6.67 19.55 0.28
CA LEU A 36 7.12 18.43 -0.54
C LEU A 36 5.97 17.95 -1.42
N THR A 37 5.66 18.75 -2.45
CA THR A 37 4.45 18.58 -3.28
C THR A 37 4.44 17.27 -4.06
N GLY A 38 5.57 16.86 -4.62
CA GLY A 38 5.69 15.61 -5.37
C GLY A 38 5.39 14.40 -4.52
N SER A 39 6.01 14.32 -3.34
CA SER A 39 5.79 13.24 -2.39
C SER A 39 4.37 13.24 -1.86
N ALA A 40 3.82 14.41 -1.54
CA ALA A 40 2.43 14.54 -1.06
C ALA A 40 1.43 14.00 -2.08
N ASN A 41 1.59 14.36 -3.35
CA ASN A 41 0.71 13.91 -4.42
C ASN A 41 0.83 12.40 -4.66
N PHE A 42 2.05 11.88 -4.64
CA PHE A 42 2.29 10.44 -4.79
C PHE A 42 1.59 9.65 -3.68
N LEU A 43 1.78 10.07 -2.42
CA LEU A 43 1.18 9.38 -1.27
C LEU A 43 -0.35 9.45 -1.29
N ARG A 44 -0.92 10.55 -1.75
CA ARG A 44 -2.37 10.67 -1.95
C ARG A 44 -2.88 9.67 -2.98
N SER A 45 -2.15 9.53 -4.10
CA SER A 45 -2.49 8.54 -5.13
C SER A 45 -2.38 7.11 -4.57
N GLN A 46 -1.38 6.83 -3.75
CA GLN A 46 -1.25 5.54 -3.10
C GLN A 46 -2.43 5.25 -2.16
N ALA A 47 -2.88 6.25 -1.41
CA ALA A 47 -4.05 6.10 -0.55
C ALA A 47 -5.29 5.73 -1.37
N GLN A 48 -5.50 6.38 -2.51
CA GLN A 48 -6.61 6.06 -3.43
C GLN A 48 -6.49 4.65 -3.99
N ASN A 49 -5.30 4.21 -4.36
CA ASN A 49 -5.06 2.84 -4.83
C ASN A 49 -5.39 1.81 -3.74
N ASN A 50 -5.01 2.09 -2.50
CA ASN A 50 -5.32 1.20 -1.38
C ASN A 50 -6.83 1.06 -1.15
N VAL A 51 -7.57 2.17 -1.26
CA VAL A 51 -9.03 2.15 -1.17
C VAL A 51 -9.64 1.36 -2.34
N THR A 52 -9.11 1.53 -3.54
CA THR A 52 -9.55 0.77 -4.71
C THR A 52 -9.35 -0.74 -4.51
N HIS A 53 -8.18 -1.14 -4.02
CA HIS A 53 -7.89 -2.54 -3.70
C HIS A 53 -8.81 -3.07 -2.61
N MET A 54 -9.03 -2.29 -1.57
CA MET A 54 -9.95 -2.62 -0.48
C MET A 54 -11.36 -2.89 -1.02
N MET A 55 -11.86 -2.00 -1.88
CA MET A 55 -13.21 -2.14 -2.46
C MET A 55 -13.31 -3.34 -3.38
N ARG A 56 -12.25 -3.70 -4.09
CA ARG A 56 -12.24 -4.92 -4.92
C ARG A 56 -12.39 -6.17 -4.06
N VAL A 57 -11.66 -6.24 -2.95
CA VAL A 57 -11.78 -7.37 -2.00
C VAL A 57 -13.18 -7.39 -1.38
N PHE A 58 -13.68 -6.24 -0.99
CA PHE A 58 -15.03 -6.08 -0.42
C PHE A 58 -16.09 -6.63 -1.39
N ASN A 59 -16.06 -6.21 -2.64
CA ASN A 59 -17.02 -6.63 -3.65
C ASN A 59 -16.88 -8.12 -3.98
N PHE A 60 -15.66 -8.62 -4.05
CA PHE A 60 -15.42 -10.04 -4.26
C PHE A 60 -16.02 -10.89 -3.15
N MET A 61 -15.85 -10.47 -1.90
CA MET A 61 -16.44 -11.17 -0.74
C MET A 61 -17.95 -11.21 -0.82
N LYS A 62 -18.58 -10.08 -1.17
CA LYS A 62 -20.05 -10.02 -1.31
C LYS A 62 -20.54 -10.97 -2.40
N GLN A 63 -19.87 -11.01 -3.53
CA GLN A 63 -20.22 -11.90 -4.64
C GLN A 63 -20.03 -13.38 -4.27
N SER A 64 -19.11 -13.66 -3.36
CA SER A 64 -18.83 -15.03 -2.89
C SER A 64 -19.73 -15.45 -1.70
N GLY A 65 -20.65 -14.61 -1.29
CA GLY A 65 -21.57 -14.90 -0.19
C GLY A 65 -21.03 -14.60 1.20
N GLY A 66 -19.84 -13.95 1.29
CA GLY A 66 -19.26 -13.53 2.55
C GLY A 66 -19.81 -12.17 3.01
N MET A 67 -19.60 -11.87 4.29
CA MET A 67 -19.96 -10.59 4.89
C MET A 67 -18.69 -9.77 5.13
N PRO A 68 -18.37 -8.80 4.27
CA PRO A 68 -17.20 -7.95 4.52
C PRO A 68 -17.42 -7.06 5.74
N SER A 69 -16.36 -6.87 6.50
CA SER A 69 -16.40 -6.06 7.72
C SER A 69 -15.16 -5.18 7.79
N VAL A 70 -15.38 -3.87 7.95
CA VAL A 70 -14.31 -2.91 8.20
C VAL A 70 -14.31 -2.61 9.70
N GLY A 71 -13.24 -3.03 10.37
CA GLY A 71 -13.09 -2.83 11.81
C GLY A 71 -12.48 -1.50 12.17
N THR A 72 -12.44 -1.22 13.47
CA THR A 72 -11.70 -0.07 13.99
C THR A 72 -10.21 -0.33 13.88
N MET A 73 -9.46 0.74 13.59
CA MET A 73 -8.01 0.67 13.49
C MET A 73 -7.38 1.72 14.39
N PRO A 74 -6.19 1.41 14.96
CA PRO A 74 -5.45 2.44 15.66
C PRO A 74 -5.03 3.53 14.68
N PRO A 75 -4.96 4.80 15.11
CA PRO A 75 -4.48 5.85 14.23
C PRO A 75 -3.03 5.58 13.84
N PRO A 76 -2.64 5.81 12.56
CA PRO A 76 -1.27 5.61 12.14
C PRO A 76 -0.33 6.59 12.84
N LYS A 77 0.86 6.11 13.20
CA LYS A 77 1.90 6.95 13.79
C LYS A 77 2.79 7.48 12.69
N CYS A 78 2.96 8.78 12.65
CA CYS A 78 3.85 9.45 11.73
C CYS A 78 4.91 10.22 12.52
N GLU A 79 6.03 9.57 12.81
CA GLU A 79 7.15 10.14 13.55
C GLU A 79 8.35 10.31 12.62
N CYS A 80 8.13 10.82 11.41
CA CYS A 80 9.17 10.95 10.41
C CYS A 80 9.87 12.30 10.54
N LEU A 81 11.21 12.28 10.45
CA LEU A 81 12.05 13.47 10.47
C LEU A 81 12.51 13.89 9.07
N ASN A 82 12.46 12.98 8.09
CA ASN A 82 12.90 13.23 6.73
C ASN A 82 12.21 12.27 5.74
N LEU A 83 12.44 12.50 4.44
CA LEU A 83 11.85 11.69 3.37
C LEU A 83 12.31 10.24 3.40
N GLU A 84 13.56 9.97 3.78
CA GLU A 84 14.07 8.60 3.83
C GLU A 84 13.27 7.77 4.85
N GLU A 85 13.08 8.31 6.07
CA GLU A 85 12.28 7.63 7.10
C GLU A 85 10.83 7.45 6.66
N LEU A 86 10.27 8.47 6.02
CA LEU A 86 8.89 8.45 5.54
C LEU A 86 8.67 7.36 4.51
N PHE A 87 9.52 7.28 3.48
CA PHE A 87 9.37 6.25 2.46
C PHE A 87 9.78 4.86 2.95
N GLN A 88 10.68 4.78 3.94
CA GLN A 88 10.97 3.51 4.60
C GLN A 88 9.73 3.00 5.34
N GLN A 89 9.04 3.86 6.06
CA GLN A 89 7.80 3.50 6.75
C GLN A 89 6.73 3.04 5.76
N THR A 90 6.62 3.74 4.64
CA THR A 90 5.66 3.38 3.58
C THR A 90 5.99 2.01 3.00
N LEU A 91 7.26 1.73 2.76
CA LEU A 91 7.71 0.44 2.22
C LEU A 91 7.51 -0.69 3.23
N ASP A 92 7.80 -0.44 4.51
CA ASP A 92 7.57 -1.43 5.57
C ASP A 92 6.09 -1.81 5.67
N ASP A 93 5.19 -0.83 5.57
CA ASP A 93 3.75 -1.07 5.51
C ASP A 93 3.37 -1.89 4.27
N TYR A 94 3.98 -1.60 3.12
CA TYR A 94 3.78 -2.38 1.91
C TYR A 94 4.15 -3.86 2.13
N TYR A 95 5.27 -4.13 2.79
CA TYR A 95 5.68 -5.52 3.04
C TYR A 95 4.70 -6.25 3.94
N LEU A 96 4.10 -5.58 4.91
CA LEU A 96 3.04 -6.17 5.73
C LEU A 96 1.81 -6.56 4.89
N ARG A 97 1.40 -5.67 3.97
CA ARG A 97 0.31 -5.98 3.03
C ARG A 97 0.66 -7.13 2.11
N HIS A 98 1.89 -7.15 1.63
CA HIS A 98 2.39 -8.20 0.74
C HIS A 98 2.36 -9.56 1.45
N ASP A 99 2.84 -9.61 2.69
CA ASP A 99 2.86 -10.86 3.48
C ASP A 99 1.44 -11.35 3.77
N THR A 100 0.53 -10.45 4.11
CA THR A 100 -0.87 -10.78 4.34
C THR A 100 -1.49 -11.40 3.08
N LEU A 101 -1.26 -10.78 1.92
CA LEU A 101 -1.78 -11.26 0.65
C LEU A 101 -1.16 -12.60 0.24
N SER A 102 0.14 -12.78 0.45
CA SER A 102 0.84 -14.03 0.15
C SER A 102 0.30 -15.19 0.97
N GLY A 103 0.08 -14.99 2.27
CA GLY A 103 -0.51 -16.00 3.15
C GLY A 103 -1.92 -16.36 2.73
N LEU A 104 -2.70 -15.38 2.30
CA LEU A 104 -4.06 -15.57 1.81
C LEU A 104 -4.07 -16.39 0.51
N LYS A 105 -3.15 -16.11 -0.42
CA LYS A 105 -3.02 -16.87 -1.66
C LYS A 105 -2.67 -18.35 -1.39
N GLU A 106 -1.76 -18.60 -0.46
CA GLU A 106 -1.38 -19.96 -0.09
C GLU A 106 -2.56 -20.72 0.51
N GLU A 107 -3.32 -20.08 1.38
CA GLU A 107 -4.50 -20.70 1.99
C GLU A 107 -5.57 -21.00 0.94
N ALA A 108 -5.79 -20.10 -0.01
CA ALA A 108 -6.74 -20.32 -1.11
C ALA A 108 -6.31 -21.51 -1.99
N ARG A 109 -5.01 -21.63 -2.26
CA ARG A 109 -4.45 -22.75 -3.02
C ARG A 109 -4.63 -24.07 -2.27
N ALA A 110 -4.30 -24.10 -0.99
CA ALA A 110 -4.42 -25.29 -0.15
C ALA A 110 -5.88 -25.76 -0.02
N ALA A 111 -6.83 -24.82 -0.04
CA ALA A 111 -8.27 -25.10 0.03
C ALA A 111 -8.89 -25.42 -1.33
N ASN A 112 -8.11 -25.41 -2.43
CA ASN A 112 -8.57 -25.55 -3.80
C ASN A 112 -9.66 -24.54 -4.17
N ALA A 113 -9.59 -23.34 -3.59
CA ALA A 113 -10.54 -22.24 -3.83
C ALA A 113 -10.10 -21.48 -5.10
N VAL A 114 -10.36 -22.05 -6.27
CA VAL A 114 -9.84 -21.60 -7.57
C VAL A 114 -10.23 -20.17 -7.88
N LYS A 115 -11.48 -19.79 -7.63
CA LYS A 115 -11.96 -18.42 -7.88
C LYS A 115 -11.27 -17.41 -6.98
N VAL A 116 -11.07 -17.76 -5.71
CA VAL A 116 -10.37 -16.91 -4.74
C VAL A 116 -8.92 -16.75 -5.17
N GLU A 117 -8.24 -17.85 -5.48
CA GLU A 117 -6.84 -17.82 -5.91
C GLU A 117 -6.66 -16.95 -7.16
N SER A 118 -7.53 -17.11 -8.16
CA SER A 118 -7.47 -16.33 -9.39
C SER A 118 -7.64 -14.83 -9.14
N PHE A 119 -8.57 -14.46 -8.27
CA PHE A 119 -8.78 -13.07 -7.87
C PHE A 119 -7.54 -12.50 -7.18
N LEU A 120 -6.98 -13.27 -6.22
CA LEU A 120 -5.81 -12.83 -5.46
C LEU A 120 -4.55 -12.69 -6.33
N LEU A 121 -4.39 -13.53 -7.34
CA LEU A 121 -3.29 -13.41 -8.32
C LEU A 121 -3.37 -12.10 -9.08
N SER A 122 -4.58 -11.71 -9.50
CA SER A 122 -4.82 -10.43 -10.15
C SER A 122 -4.46 -9.25 -9.24
N LEU A 123 -4.89 -9.29 -8.00
CA LEU A 123 -4.61 -8.25 -7.01
C LEU A 123 -3.10 -8.17 -6.70
N SER A 124 -2.45 -9.33 -6.62
CA SER A 124 -1.02 -9.44 -6.34
C SER A 124 -0.16 -8.76 -7.42
N LYS A 125 -0.54 -8.88 -8.69
CA LYS A 125 0.18 -8.23 -9.80
C LYS A 125 0.19 -6.71 -9.65
N GLU A 126 -0.94 -6.12 -9.26
CA GLU A 126 -1.04 -4.69 -9.03
C GLU A 126 -0.21 -4.27 -7.81
N GLN A 127 -0.26 -5.06 -6.75
CA GLN A 127 0.52 -4.80 -5.53
C GLN A 127 2.02 -4.86 -5.83
N ASP A 128 2.48 -5.79 -6.67
CA ASP A 128 3.89 -5.90 -7.05
C ASP A 128 4.39 -4.64 -7.76
N ARG A 129 3.56 -4.02 -8.60
CA ARG A 129 3.89 -2.75 -9.26
C ARG A 129 4.10 -1.64 -8.25
N ASP A 130 3.20 -1.55 -7.27
CA ASP A 130 3.30 -0.55 -6.18
C ASP A 130 4.59 -0.74 -5.39
N GLY A 131 4.95 -1.97 -5.08
CA GLY A 131 6.17 -2.30 -4.34
C GLY A 131 7.43 -1.90 -5.09
N LYS A 132 7.49 -2.18 -6.38
CA LYS A 132 8.63 -1.80 -7.22
C LYS A 132 8.81 -0.29 -7.27
N MET A 133 7.71 0.45 -7.38
CA MET A 133 7.74 1.91 -7.37
C MET A 133 8.26 2.44 -6.03
N LEU A 134 7.78 1.90 -4.92
CA LEU A 134 8.21 2.32 -3.57
C LEU A 134 9.71 2.07 -3.36
N VAL A 135 10.21 0.92 -3.80
CA VAL A 135 11.65 0.61 -3.73
C VAL A 135 12.46 1.63 -4.54
N ALA A 136 12.03 1.92 -5.77
CA ALA A 136 12.71 2.89 -6.64
C ALA A 136 12.72 4.29 -6.03
N ILE A 137 11.61 4.72 -5.43
CA ILE A 137 11.50 6.01 -4.76
C ILE A 137 12.46 6.10 -3.57
N LEU A 138 12.48 5.08 -2.72
CA LEU A 138 13.35 5.06 -1.55
C LEU A 138 14.82 5.12 -1.95
N GLU A 139 15.22 4.37 -2.98
CA GLU A 139 16.58 4.42 -3.50
C GLU A 139 16.95 5.80 -4.03
N GLN A 140 16.04 6.45 -4.74
CA GLN A 140 16.24 7.82 -5.24
C GLN A 140 16.42 8.81 -4.08
N VAL A 141 15.64 8.68 -3.02
CA VAL A 141 15.73 9.52 -1.82
C VAL A 141 17.10 9.32 -1.13
N LYS A 142 17.54 8.07 -1.00
CA LYS A 142 18.84 7.74 -0.40
C LYS A 142 20.00 8.32 -1.21
N GLU A 143 19.93 8.23 -2.54
CA GLU A 143 20.96 8.79 -3.42
C GLU A 143 21.01 10.31 -3.30
N ALA A 144 19.86 10.98 -3.28
CA ALA A 144 19.79 12.43 -3.11
C ALA A 144 20.43 12.86 -1.78
N LYS A 145 20.17 12.12 -0.71
CA LYS A 145 20.77 12.38 0.60
C LYS A 145 22.29 12.20 0.57
N ARG A 146 22.79 11.14 -0.06
CA ARG A 146 24.23 10.90 -0.23
C ARG A 146 24.91 12.00 -1.04
N ALA A 147 24.20 12.59 -1.99
CA ALA A 147 24.67 13.69 -2.80
C ALA A 147 24.57 15.05 -2.10
N GLY A 148 24.11 15.10 -0.84
CA GLY A 148 23.99 16.32 -0.05
C GLY A 148 22.81 17.20 -0.43
N LEU A 149 21.81 16.68 -1.14
CA LEU A 149 20.63 17.44 -1.53
C LEU A 149 19.67 17.59 -0.35
N CYS A 150 18.98 18.73 -0.29
CA CYS A 150 17.93 18.94 0.71
C CYS A 150 16.65 18.17 0.30
N MET A 151 15.68 18.07 1.22
CA MET A 151 14.42 17.35 0.98
C MET A 151 13.66 17.91 -0.22
N ASN A 152 13.62 19.23 -0.38
CA ASN A 152 12.90 19.85 -1.50
C ASN A 152 13.55 19.50 -2.85
N GLN A 153 14.86 19.41 -2.91
CA GLN A 153 15.57 18.98 -4.11
C GLN A 153 15.33 17.51 -4.41
N ALA A 154 15.35 16.66 -3.38
CA ALA A 154 15.03 15.25 -3.49
C ALA A 154 13.59 15.04 -3.99
N ASP A 155 12.65 15.80 -3.44
CA ASP A 155 11.24 15.74 -3.84
C ASP A 155 11.04 16.08 -5.32
N ARG A 156 11.74 17.08 -5.83
CA ARG A 156 11.67 17.44 -7.25
C ARG A 156 12.19 16.33 -8.16
N LYS A 157 13.25 15.62 -7.73
CA LYS A 157 13.76 14.47 -8.47
C LYS A 157 12.79 13.30 -8.46
N LEU A 158 12.06 13.11 -7.37
CA LEU A 158 11.02 12.08 -7.28
C LEU A 158 9.88 12.34 -8.27
N LEU A 159 9.51 13.60 -8.46
CA LEU A 159 8.46 13.96 -9.41
C LEU A 159 8.81 13.47 -10.82
N ALA A 160 10.05 13.68 -11.25
CA ALA A 160 10.53 13.22 -12.55
C ALA A 160 10.50 11.68 -12.65
N LEU A 161 10.86 10.97 -11.60
CA LEU A 161 10.82 9.49 -11.55
C LEU A 161 9.37 8.99 -11.67
N ILE A 162 8.45 9.60 -10.91
CA ILE A 162 7.04 9.22 -10.90
C ILE A 162 6.42 9.44 -12.30
N GLU A 163 6.71 10.57 -12.93
CA GLU A 163 6.21 10.89 -14.27
C GLU A 163 6.69 9.87 -15.33
N ARG A 164 7.93 9.39 -15.22
CA ARG A 164 8.49 8.41 -16.15
C ARG A 164 7.85 7.02 -16.03
N CYS A 165 7.25 6.71 -14.89
CA CYS A 165 6.67 5.39 -14.61
C CYS A 165 5.16 5.33 -14.87
N HIS A 166 4.57 6.41 -15.32
CA HIS A 166 3.13 6.47 -15.66
C HIS A 166 2.88 6.45 -17.15
#